data_52ec93819997488664eea9bcbd8eb849
#
_entry.id   52ec93819997488664eea9bcbd8eb849
#
_cell.length_a   1.000
_cell.length_b   1.000
_cell.length_c   1.000
_cell.angle_alpha   90.00
_cell.angle_beta   90.00
_cell.angle_gamma   90.00
#
_symmetry.space_group_name_H-M   'P 1'
#
loop_
_entity.id
_entity.type
_entity.pdbx_description
1 polymer ?
#
loop_
_entity_poly.entity_id
_entity_poly.type
_entity_poly.pdbx_seq_one_letter_code
_entity_poly.pdbx_strand_id
1 'polypeptide(L)'
;MTTATKITFIRVFLIPVFLVCMYLAEQYPFMLYVSLAVFAIASLTDLIDGKIARKYHQVTDLGKFLDPLADKVLVIAAMAMFCERGIFPAWALMIVLTREFAVTGLRLIAVGKGRVIAAAWSGKMKTAVTMAGLCLMLFFNGEFFANLLNTHICPCFMTVFNWVIVGAIALVTLYSGIEYFVKNRDVLGK
;
A
#
# COMPACT_ATOMS: atom_id res chain seq x y z
N MET A 1 8.96 -18.62 -18.47
CA MET A 1 8.59 -17.69 -17.37
C MET A 1 9.69 -17.73 -16.33
N THR A 2 10.25 -16.57 -16.01
CA THR A 2 11.29 -16.47 -14.98
C THR A 2 10.68 -16.61 -13.59
N THR A 3 11.48 -16.97 -12.58
CA THR A 3 11.02 -17.10 -11.20
C THR A 3 10.39 -15.81 -10.67
N ALA A 4 10.99 -14.66 -10.98
CA ALA A 4 10.45 -13.34 -10.62
C ALA A 4 9.04 -13.13 -11.20
N THR A 5 8.83 -13.40 -12.49
CA THR A 5 7.51 -13.27 -13.14
C THR A 5 6.44 -14.17 -12.52
N LYS A 6 6.81 -15.41 -12.10
CA LYS A 6 5.86 -16.31 -11.41
C LYS A 6 5.39 -15.72 -10.08
N ILE A 7 6.30 -15.10 -9.33
CA ILE A 7 5.99 -14.53 -8.01
C ILE A 7 5.09 -13.29 -8.17
N THR A 8 5.32 -12.45 -9.19
CA THR A 8 4.40 -11.34 -9.51
C THR A 8 2.99 -11.84 -9.84
N PHE A 9 2.86 -12.93 -10.62
CA PHE A 9 1.56 -13.52 -10.91
C PHE A 9 0.85 -14.05 -9.66
N ILE A 10 1.59 -14.69 -8.74
CA ILE A 10 1.04 -15.13 -7.44
C ILE A 10 0.48 -13.92 -6.69
N ARG A 11 1.21 -12.80 -6.64
CA ARG A 11 0.73 -11.56 -5.98
C ARG A 11 -0.55 -11.02 -6.63
N VAL A 12 -0.60 -10.94 -7.95
CA VAL A 12 -1.81 -10.51 -8.67
C VAL A 12 -3.00 -11.42 -8.33
N PHE A 13 -2.77 -12.72 -8.17
CA PHE A 13 -3.80 -13.66 -7.75
C PHE A 13 -4.19 -13.53 -6.27
N LEU A 14 -3.25 -13.13 -5.39
CA LEU A 14 -3.53 -12.91 -3.98
C LEU A 14 -4.42 -11.67 -3.73
N ILE A 15 -4.46 -10.69 -4.64
CA ILE A 15 -5.32 -9.51 -4.48
C ILE A 15 -6.81 -9.89 -4.46
N PRO A 16 -7.36 -10.63 -5.44
CA PRO A 16 -8.74 -11.10 -5.35
C PRO A 16 -9.02 -11.95 -4.11
N VAL A 17 -8.07 -12.82 -3.71
CA VAL A 17 -8.19 -13.63 -2.48
C VAL A 17 -8.30 -12.72 -1.26
N PHE A 18 -7.46 -11.70 -1.16
CA PHE A 18 -7.52 -10.70 -0.10
C PHE A 18 -8.88 -9.99 -0.04
N LEU A 19 -9.41 -9.55 -1.19
CA LEU A 19 -10.71 -8.89 -1.28
C LEU A 19 -11.85 -9.81 -0.82
N VAL A 20 -11.84 -11.07 -1.25
CA VAL A 20 -12.83 -12.08 -0.81
C VAL A 20 -12.74 -12.30 0.70
N CYS A 21 -11.53 -12.45 1.25
CA CYS A 21 -11.36 -12.60 2.70
C CYS A 21 -11.85 -11.36 3.47
N MET A 22 -11.58 -10.16 2.96
CA MET A 22 -12.06 -8.91 3.55
C MET A 22 -13.59 -8.82 3.50
N TYR A 23 -14.21 -9.22 2.41
CA TYR A 23 -15.66 -9.25 2.28
C TYR A 23 -16.30 -10.26 3.23
N LEU A 24 -15.74 -11.49 3.28
CA LEU A 24 -16.22 -12.53 4.20
C LEU A 24 -16.01 -12.18 5.68
N ALA A 25 -15.08 -11.27 5.98
CA ALA A 25 -14.84 -10.85 7.36
C ALA A 25 -15.99 -10.04 7.98
N GLU A 26 -17.01 -9.65 7.21
CA GLU A 26 -18.27 -9.12 7.74
C GLU A 26 -19.14 -10.20 8.38
N GLN A 27 -19.13 -11.41 7.80
CA GLN A 27 -19.89 -12.54 8.32
C GLN A 27 -19.08 -13.40 9.30
N TYR A 28 -17.77 -13.49 9.04
CA TYR A 28 -16.81 -14.29 9.80
C TYR A 28 -15.64 -13.45 10.26
N PRO A 29 -15.68 -12.85 11.46
CA PRO A 29 -14.66 -11.91 11.94
C PRO A 29 -13.23 -12.45 11.92
N PHE A 30 -13.05 -13.78 12.04
CA PHE A 30 -11.75 -14.44 11.89
C PHE A 30 -11.11 -14.21 10.50
N MET A 31 -11.91 -14.00 9.47
CA MET A 31 -11.41 -13.74 8.11
C MET A 31 -10.59 -12.47 7.99
N LEU A 32 -10.72 -11.54 8.94
CA LEU A 32 -9.86 -10.34 8.98
C LEU A 32 -8.40 -10.71 9.27
N TYR A 33 -8.16 -11.70 10.14
CA TYR A 33 -6.80 -12.21 10.40
C TYR A 33 -6.24 -13.00 9.21
N VAL A 34 -7.12 -13.72 8.49
CA VAL A 34 -6.74 -14.37 7.22
C VAL A 34 -6.35 -13.31 6.19
N SER A 35 -7.12 -12.22 6.08
CA SER A 35 -6.80 -11.08 5.21
C SER A 35 -5.45 -10.46 5.56
N LEU A 36 -5.15 -10.29 6.86
CA LEU A 36 -3.85 -9.83 7.33
C LEU A 36 -2.72 -10.76 6.88
N ALA A 37 -2.90 -12.08 7.03
CA ALA A 37 -1.90 -13.06 6.60
C ALA A 37 -1.66 -12.99 5.08
N VAL A 38 -2.74 -12.92 4.28
CA VAL A 38 -2.66 -12.79 2.81
C VAL A 38 -1.96 -11.48 2.43
N PHE A 39 -2.32 -10.35 3.06
CA PHE A 39 -1.71 -9.04 2.84
C PHE A 39 -0.21 -9.05 3.19
N ALA A 40 0.16 -9.62 4.34
CA ALA A 40 1.54 -9.74 4.78
C ALA A 40 2.37 -10.63 3.84
N ILE A 41 1.84 -11.78 3.42
CA ILE A 41 2.51 -12.69 2.48
C ILE A 41 2.71 -11.97 1.14
N ALA A 42 1.69 -11.31 0.59
CA ALA A 42 1.78 -10.59 -0.66
C ALA A 42 2.81 -9.46 -0.59
N SER A 43 2.85 -8.72 0.53
CA SER A 43 3.82 -7.63 0.75
C SER A 43 5.25 -8.14 0.95
N LEU A 44 5.45 -9.24 1.69
CA LEU A 44 6.77 -9.86 1.87
C LEU A 44 7.31 -10.45 0.57
N THR A 45 6.43 -11.04 -0.24
CA THR A 45 6.78 -11.58 -1.54
C THR A 45 7.39 -10.50 -2.43
N ASP A 46 6.83 -9.26 -2.42
CA ASP A 46 7.39 -8.11 -3.14
C ASP A 46 8.82 -7.76 -2.73
N LEU A 47 9.10 -7.76 -1.42
CA LEU A 47 10.44 -7.47 -0.91
C LEU A 47 11.48 -8.52 -1.34
N ILE A 48 11.05 -9.78 -1.45
CA ILE A 48 11.92 -10.90 -1.84
C ILE A 48 12.17 -10.87 -3.35
N ASP A 49 11.14 -10.64 -4.16
CA ASP A 49 11.24 -10.59 -5.63
C ASP A 49 12.16 -9.51 -6.11
N GLY A 50 12.04 -8.32 -5.57
CA GLY A 50 12.89 -7.20 -5.90
C GLY A 50 14.38 -7.46 -5.60
N LYS A 51 14.70 -8.32 -4.60
CA LYS A 51 16.07 -8.74 -4.29
C LYS A 51 16.54 -9.83 -5.26
N ILE A 52 15.68 -10.83 -5.56
CA ILE A 52 16.00 -11.95 -6.44
C ILE A 52 16.17 -11.48 -7.88
N ALA A 53 15.24 -10.70 -8.40
CA ALA A 53 15.29 -10.18 -9.78
C ALA A 53 16.55 -9.37 -10.04
N ARG A 54 16.99 -8.55 -9.08
CA ARG A 54 18.25 -7.78 -9.16
C ARG A 54 19.48 -8.67 -9.13
N LYS A 55 19.48 -9.76 -8.34
CA LYS A 55 20.63 -10.67 -8.20
C LYS A 55 20.85 -11.54 -9.44
N TYR A 56 19.78 -11.97 -10.13
CA TYR A 56 19.85 -12.93 -11.22
C TYR A 56 19.65 -12.33 -12.62
N HIS A 57 19.53 -11.00 -12.76
CA HIS A 57 19.30 -10.30 -14.04
C HIS A 57 18.14 -10.87 -14.88
N GLN A 58 17.16 -11.51 -14.24
CA GLN A 58 16.02 -12.16 -14.88
C GLN A 58 14.80 -11.24 -14.93
N VAL A 59 14.93 -10.12 -15.61
CA VAL A 59 13.83 -9.15 -15.69
C VAL A 59 13.12 -9.30 -17.05
N THR A 60 11.86 -9.72 -17.03
CA THR A 60 10.98 -9.75 -18.21
C THR A 60 10.26 -8.40 -18.34
N ASP A 61 9.94 -7.97 -19.58
CA ASP A 61 9.24 -6.70 -19.80
C ASP A 61 7.84 -6.71 -19.18
N LEU A 62 7.17 -7.86 -19.18
CA LEU A 62 5.89 -8.05 -18.52
C LEU A 62 6.00 -7.95 -16.99
N GLY A 63 7.08 -8.48 -16.38
CA GLY A 63 7.37 -8.34 -14.96
C GLY A 63 7.61 -6.88 -14.58
N LYS A 64 8.42 -6.14 -15.36
CA LYS A 64 8.67 -4.70 -15.13
C LYS A 64 7.38 -3.87 -15.09
N PHE A 65 6.37 -4.27 -15.85
CA PHE A 65 5.08 -3.57 -15.89
C PHE A 65 4.16 -4.00 -14.74
N LEU A 66 4.06 -5.31 -14.47
CA LEU A 66 3.15 -5.86 -13.47
C LEU A 66 3.59 -5.60 -12.03
N ASP A 67 4.90 -5.62 -11.73
CA ASP A 67 5.42 -5.43 -10.37
C ASP A 67 4.97 -4.10 -9.73
N PRO A 68 5.20 -2.93 -10.35
CA PRO A 68 4.78 -1.65 -9.78
C PRO A 68 3.25 -1.49 -9.72
N LEU A 69 2.53 -2.24 -10.55
CA LEU A 69 1.06 -2.20 -10.58
C LEU A 69 0.49 -3.04 -9.44
N ALA A 70 0.94 -4.28 -9.28
CA ALA A 70 0.45 -5.20 -8.27
C ALA A 70 0.67 -4.68 -6.83
N ASP A 71 1.85 -4.08 -6.56
CA ASP A 71 2.16 -3.46 -5.26
C ASP A 71 1.16 -2.34 -4.92
N LYS A 72 0.89 -1.46 -5.86
CA LYS A 72 -0.06 -0.36 -5.64
C LYS A 72 -1.50 -0.84 -5.50
N VAL A 73 -1.92 -1.80 -6.33
CA VAL A 73 -3.30 -2.31 -6.31
C VAL A 73 -3.61 -2.99 -4.98
N LEU A 74 -2.69 -3.76 -4.39
CA LEU A 74 -2.89 -4.40 -3.09
C LEU A 74 -3.16 -3.36 -1.98
N VAL A 75 -2.34 -2.32 -1.91
CA VAL A 75 -2.48 -1.24 -0.90
C VAL A 75 -3.77 -0.45 -1.10
N ILE A 76 -4.10 -0.12 -2.34
CA ILE A 76 -5.33 0.59 -2.69
C ILE A 76 -6.56 -0.27 -2.35
N ALA A 77 -6.52 -1.58 -2.67
CA ALA A 77 -7.58 -2.52 -2.34
C ALA A 77 -7.84 -2.59 -0.84
N ALA A 78 -6.79 -2.67 -0.01
CA ALA A 78 -6.92 -2.66 1.44
C ALA A 78 -7.55 -1.36 1.95
N MET A 79 -7.11 -0.19 1.46
CA MET A 79 -7.70 1.10 1.83
C MET A 79 -9.16 1.21 1.39
N ALA A 80 -9.49 0.74 0.17
CA ALA A 80 -10.86 0.77 -0.35
C ALA A 80 -11.81 -0.07 0.51
N MET A 81 -11.40 -1.28 0.92
CA MET A 81 -12.17 -2.13 1.82
C MET A 81 -12.36 -1.50 3.20
N PHE A 82 -11.35 -0.80 3.71
CA PHE A 82 -11.51 -0.02 4.94
C PHE A 82 -12.40 1.22 4.77
N CYS A 83 -12.44 1.83 3.57
CA CYS A 83 -13.40 2.90 3.27
C CYS A 83 -14.84 2.37 3.30
N GLU A 84 -15.10 1.22 2.69
CA GLU A 84 -16.42 0.58 2.69
C GLU A 84 -16.90 0.29 4.11
N ARG A 85 -15.99 -0.12 5.01
CA ARG A 85 -16.28 -0.35 6.43
C ARG A 85 -16.38 0.93 7.29
N GLY A 86 -16.21 2.11 6.69
CA GLY A 86 -16.24 3.39 7.42
C GLY A 86 -15.05 3.63 8.36
N ILE A 87 -14.00 2.79 8.29
CA ILE A 87 -12.81 2.86 9.15
C ILE A 87 -11.78 3.83 8.56
N PHE A 88 -11.64 3.87 7.24
CA PHE A 88 -10.73 4.74 6.51
C PHE A 88 -11.52 5.78 5.72
N PRO A 89 -11.32 7.10 5.88
CA PRO A 89 -12.11 8.09 5.15
C PRO A 89 -11.67 8.19 3.68
N ALA A 90 -12.64 8.33 2.78
CA ALA A 90 -12.40 8.41 1.34
C ALA A 90 -11.45 9.56 0.93
N TRP A 91 -11.47 10.72 1.64
CA TRP A 91 -10.57 11.83 1.35
C TRP A 91 -9.09 11.44 1.56
N ALA A 92 -8.77 10.59 2.56
CA ALA A 92 -7.41 10.12 2.80
C ALA A 92 -6.96 9.15 1.70
N LEU A 93 -7.85 8.26 1.24
CA LEU A 93 -7.60 7.42 0.06
C LEU A 93 -7.31 8.27 -1.17
N MET A 94 -8.09 9.33 -1.42
CA MET A 94 -7.87 10.23 -2.55
C MET A 94 -6.54 10.96 -2.49
N ILE A 95 -6.07 11.37 -1.30
CA ILE A 95 -4.72 11.94 -1.12
C ILE A 95 -3.65 10.94 -1.55
N VAL A 96 -3.77 9.68 -1.09
CA VAL A 96 -2.80 8.62 -1.45
C VAL A 96 -2.81 8.36 -2.95
N LEU A 97 -3.99 8.19 -3.57
CA LEU A 97 -4.13 7.95 -5.01
C LEU A 97 -3.57 9.10 -5.84
N THR A 98 -3.95 10.33 -5.53
CA THR A 98 -3.48 11.52 -6.25
C THR A 98 -1.96 11.60 -6.22
N ARG A 99 -1.35 11.38 -5.07
CA ARG A 99 0.11 11.37 -4.94
C ARG A 99 0.75 10.24 -5.75
N GLU A 100 0.20 9.03 -5.72
CA GLU A 100 0.75 7.88 -6.47
C GLU A 100 0.76 8.16 -7.98
N PHE A 101 -0.36 8.66 -8.51
CA PHE A 101 -0.47 8.97 -9.93
C PHE A 101 0.40 10.19 -10.31
N ALA A 102 0.40 11.24 -9.50
CA ALA A 102 1.16 12.45 -9.75
C ALA A 102 2.67 12.18 -9.80
N VAL A 103 3.22 11.42 -8.83
CA VAL A 103 4.64 11.05 -8.81
C VAL A 103 4.99 10.08 -9.95
N THR A 104 4.10 9.15 -10.28
CA THR A 104 4.32 8.23 -11.41
C THR A 104 4.30 8.99 -12.74
N GLY A 105 3.36 9.92 -12.93
CA GLY A 105 3.28 10.77 -14.11
C GLY A 105 4.53 11.64 -14.27
N LEU A 106 5.00 12.27 -13.17
CA LEU A 106 6.23 13.07 -13.22
C LEU A 106 7.47 12.24 -13.60
N ARG A 107 7.57 11.00 -13.13
CA ARG A 107 8.63 10.06 -13.55
C ARG A 107 8.56 9.73 -15.03
N LEU A 108 7.35 9.49 -15.57
CA LEU A 108 7.18 9.20 -17.00
C LEU A 108 7.60 10.39 -17.86
N ILE A 109 7.21 11.61 -17.48
CA ILE A 109 7.64 12.84 -18.17
C ILE A 109 9.16 12.97 -18.12
N ALA A 110 9.79 12.72 -16.98
CA ALA A 110 11.25 12.79 -16.83
C ALA A 110 11.97 11.78 -17.73
N VAL A 111 11.49 10.54 -17.79
CA VAL A 111 12.04 9.49 -18.67
C VAL A 111 11.91 9.89 -20.14
N GLY A 112 10.76 10.46 -20.53
CA GLY A 112 10.58 11.00 -21.90
C GLY A 112 11.56 12.12 -22.26
N LYS A 113 12.06 12.86 -21.25
CA LYS A 113 13.15 13.87 -21.40
C LYS A 113 14.56 13.29 -21.20
N GLY A 114 14.72 11.97 -21.19
CA GLY A 114 16.01 11.27 -20.99
C GLY A 114 16.58 11.37 -19.56
N ARG A 115 15.77 11.81 -18.58
CA ARG A 115 16.20 11.99 -17.18
C ARG A 115 15.58 10.94 -16.28
N VAL A 116 16.41 10.20 -15.53
CA VAL A 116 15.95 9.21 -14.55
C VAL A 116 15.93 9.86 -13.16
N ILE A 117 14.73 9.97 -12.56
CA ILE A 117 14.56 10.50 -11.20
C ILE A 117 14.68 9.34 -10.20
N ALA A 118 15.66 9.43 -9.29
CA ALA A 118 15.85 8.46 -8.22
C ALA A 118 14.69 8.50 -7.20
N ALA A 119 14.46 7.38 -6.52
CA ALA A 119 13.48 7.31 -5.45
C ALA A 119 13.97 8.15 -4.24
N ALA A 120 13.17 9.14 -3.83
CA ALA A 120 13.43 9.92 -2.63
C ALA A 120 13.24 9.07 -1.37
N TRP A 121 13.97 9.39 -0.29
CA TRP A 121 13.85 8.72 1.00
C TRP A 121 12.44 8.86 1.60
N SER A 122 11.82 10.02 1.45
CA SER A 122 10.43 10.27 1.84
C SER A 122 9.43 9.32 1.17
N GLY A 123 9.69 8.92 -0.09
CA GLY A 123 8.89 7.91 -0.78
C GLY A 123 8.99 6.53 -0.13
N LYS A 124 10.17 6.14 0.37
CA LYS A 124 10.36 4.88 1.12
C LYS A 124 9.65 4.92 2.47
N MET A 125 9.78 6.04 3.20
CA MET A 125 9.07 6.27 4.47
C MET A 125 7.55 6.20 4.29
N LYS A 126 7.01 6.84 3.26
CA LYS A 126 5.57 6.78 2.93
C LYS A 126 5.11 5.34 2.77
N THR A 127 5.83 4.53 1.99
CA THR A 127 5.46 3.13 1.77
C THR A 127 5.53 2.32 3.07
N ALA A 128 6.58 2.49 3.87
CA ALA A 128 6.73 1.80 5.15
C ALA A 128 5.61 2.15 6.14
N VAL A 129 5.29 3.45 6.29
CA VAL A 129 4.22 3.91 7.19
C VAL A 129 2.86 3.41 6.72
N THR A 130 2.59 3.45 5.42
CA THR A 130 1.33 2.96 4.86
C THR A 130 1.14 1.46 5.08
N MET A 131 2.16 0.65 4.76
CA MET A 131 2.13 -0.79 4.95
C MET A 131 1.97 -1.18 6.42
N ALA A 132 2.79 -0.59 7.31
CA ALA A 132 2.70 -0.82 8.74
C ALA A 132 1.32 -0.40 9.29
N GLY A 133 0.82 0.77 8.89
CA GLY A 133 -0.48 1.27 9.29
C GLY A 133 -1.62 0.33 8.89
N LEU A 134 -1.63 -0.15 7.65
CA LEU A 134 -2.65 -1.09 7.18
C LEU A 134 -2.56 -2.44 7.89
N CYS A 135 -1.36 -2.97 8.14
CA CYS A 135 -1.19 -4.19 8.93
C CYS A 135 -1.74 -4.01 10.37
N LEU A 136 -1.43 -2.88 11.01
CA LEU A 136 -1.96 -2.57 12.35
C LEU A 136 -3.48 -2.44 12.33
N MET A 137 -4.05 -1.77 11.31
CA MET A 137 -5.50 -1.68 11.16
C MET A 137 -6.14 -3.05 10.97
N LEU A 138 -5.60 -3.92 10.11
CA LEU A 138 -6.08 -5.29 9.92
C LEU A 138 -6.01 -6.11 11.20
N PHE A 139 -4.95 -5.95 11.99
CA PHE A 139 -4.74 -6.70 13.21
C PHE A 139 -5.68 -6.26 14.33
N PHE A 140 -5.72 -4.95 14.64
CA PHE A 140 -6.44 -4.43 15.80
C PHE A 140 -7.94 -4.25 15.57
N ASN A 141 -8.42 -4.09 14.33
CA ASN A 141 -9.86 -4.10 14.04
C ASN A 141 -10.46 -5.51 13.98
N GLY A 142 -9.67 -6.57 14.18
CA GLY A 142 -10.20 -7.90 14.39
C GLY A 142 -11.02 -7.96 15.68
N GLU A 143 -12.13 -8.73 15.66
CA GLU A 143 -13.13 -8.74 16.73
C GLU A 143 -12.52 -9.00 18.12
N PHE A 144 -11.55 -9.91 18.21
CA PHE A 144 -10.91 -10.25 19.48
C PHE A 144 -10.23 -9.04 20.12
N PHE A 145 -9.37 -8.31 19.35
CA PHE A 145 -8.66 -7.15 19.88
C PHE A 145 -9.55 -5.93 20.01
N ALA A 146 -10.48 -5.71 19.07
CA ALA A 146 -11.40 -4.58 19.15
C ALA A 146 -12.28 -4.68 20.42
N ASN A 147 -12.81 -5.86 20.72
CA ASN A 147 -13.60 -6.08 21.92
C ASN A 147 -12.75 -5.94 23.20
N LEU A 148 -11.56 -6.55 23.21
CA LEU A 148 -10.64 -6.46 24.36
C LEU A 148 -10.28 -5.01 24.69
N LEU A 149 -9.91 -4.23 23.69
CA LEU A 149 -9.46 -2.85 23.87
C LEU A 149 -10.61 -1.90 24.21
N ASN A 150 -11.77 -2.05 23.56
CA ASN A 150 -12.95 -1.22 23.85
C ASN A 150 -13.51 -1.50 25.25
N THR A 151 -13.45 -2.76 25.71
CA THR A 151 -13.98 -3.13 27.04
C THR A 151 -13.06 -2.71 28.18
N HIS A 152 -11.73 -2.86 28.00
CA HIS A 152 -10.77 -2.68 29.08
C HIS A 152 -10.11 -1.30 29.11
N ILE A 153 -10.11 -0.55 27.99
CA ILE A 153 -9.43 0.75 27.92
C ILE A 153 -10.45 1.88 27.77
N CYS A 154 -11.11 1.97 26.61
CA CYS A 154 -12.10 3.02 26.33
C CYS A 154 -12.93 2.61 25.11
N PRO A 155 -14.26 2.84 25.12
CA PRO A 155 -15.14 2.54 23.97
C PRO A 155 -14.73 3.30 22.69
N CYS A 156 -14.05 4.44 22.82
CA CYS A 156 -13.58 5.24 21.67
C CYS A 156 -12.13 4.92 21.24
N PHE A 157 -11.44 3.99 21.91
CA PHE A 157 -10.02 3.70 21.64
C PHE A 157 -9.77 3.32 20.19
N MET A 158 -10.54 2.40 19.63
CA MET A 158 -10.36 1.96 18.26
C MET A 158 -10.59 3.07 17.24
N THR A 159 -11.55 3.95 17.50
CA THR A 159 -11.80 5.11 16.64
C THR A 159 -10.59 6.05 16.63
N VAL A 160 -10.08 6.41 17.80
CA VAL A 160 -8.90 7.29 17.94
C VAL A 160 -7.67 6.63 17.29
N PHE A 161 -7.46 5.34 17.55
CA PHE A 161 -6.36 4.56 16.97
C PHE A 161 -6.39 4.60 15.42
N ASN A 162 -7.54 4.32 14.83
CA ASN A 162 -7.70 4.36 13.37
C ASN A 162 -7.45 5.76 12.81
N TRP A 163 -7.96 6.82 13.45
CA TRP A 163 -7.73 8.20 13.03
C TRP A 163 -6.26 8.62 13.13
N VAL A 164 -5.52 8.15 14.13
CA VAL A 164 -4.08 8.40 14.26
C VAL A 164 -3.33 7.77 13.09
N ILE A 165 -3.64 6.51 12.74
CA ILE A 165 -3.01 5.83 11.60
C ILE A 165 -3.35 6.53 10.28
N VAL A 166 -4.63 6.86 10.06
CA VAL A 166 -5.08 7.59 8.87
C VAL A 166 -4.36 8.94 8.74
N GLY A 167 -4.28 9.68 9.84
CA GLY A 167 -3.56 10.95 9.90
C GLY A 167 -2.09 10.81 9.57
N ALA A 168 -1.41 9.81 10.14
CA ALA A 168 -0.01 9.52 9.84
C ALA A 168 0.20 9.18 8.37
N ILE A 169 -0.63 8.31 7.78
CA ILE A 169 -0.56 7.95 6.35
C ILE A 169 -0.78 9.19 5.47
N ALA A 170 -1.80 10.01 5.76
CA ALA A 170 -2.11 11.20 4.98
C ALA A 170 -0.98 12.24 5.04
N LEU A 171 -0.48 12.55 6.24
CA LEU A 171 0.59 13.53 6.45
C LEU A 171 1.90 13.13 5.77
N VAL A 172 2.34 11.88 5.95
CA VAL A 172 3.57 11.39 5.32
C VAL A 172 3.42 11.32 3.80
N THR A 173 2.23 11.00 3.30
CA THR A 173 1.93 10.98 1.87
C THR A 173 2.00 12.39 1.28
N LEU A 174 1.35 13.38 1.90
CA LEU A 174 1.40 14.78 1.48
C LEU A 174 2.83 15.33 1.51
N TYR A 175 3.54 15.13 2.62
CA TYR A 175 4.93 15.56 2.73
C TYR A 175 5.81 14.98 1.62
N SER A 176 5.71 13.65 1.40
CA SER A 176 6.46 12.98 0.34
C SER A 176 6.09 13.46 -1.07
N GLY A 177 4.82 13.80 -1.30
CA GLY A 177 4.35 14.37 -2.57
C GLY A 177 4.96 15.75 -2.81
N ILE A 178 4.80 16.66 -1.85
CA ILE A 178 5.30 18.04 -1.93
C ILE A 178 6.82 18.04 -2.12
N GLU A 179 7.56 17.30 -1.29
CA GLU A 179 9.04 17.21 -1.42
C GLU A 179 9.44 16.74 -2.81
N TYR A 180 8.74 15.74 -3.36
CA TYR A 180 9.06 15.17 -4.66
C TYR A 180 8.85 16.20 -5.80
N PHE A 181 7.74 16.96 -5.76
CA PHE A 181 7.45 18.01 -6.73
C PHE A 181 8.43 19.18 -6.62
N VAL A 182 8.74 19.66 -5.41
CA VAL A 182 9.67 20.76 -5.17
C VAL A 182 11.06 20.41 -5.68
N LYS A 183 11.56 19.19 -5.39
CA LYS A 183 12.89 18.75 -5.83
C LYS A 183 13.01 18.54 -7.35
N ASN A 184 11.90 18.28 -8.03
CA ASN A 184 11.89 17.94 -9.46
C ASN A 184 11.11 18.94 -10.31
N ARG A 185 10.88 20.17 -9.81
CA ARG A 185 10.15 21.23 -10.54
C ARG A 185 10.74 21.54 -11.91
N ASP A 186 12.06 21.37 -12.08
CA ASP A 186 12.77 21.60 -13.34
C ASP A 186 12.28 20.69 -14.49
N VAL A 187 11.69 19.55 -14.15
CA VAL A 187 11.12 18.62 -15.15
C VAL A 187 9.81 19.15 -15.74
N LEU A 188 9.09 19.97 -14.98
CA LEU A 188 7.83 20.60 -15.41
C LEU A 188 8.06 21.93 -16.12
N GLY A 189 9.15 22.63 -15.79
CA GLY A 189 9.54 23.89 -16.41
C GLY A 189 10.36 23.66 -17.68
N LYS A 190 9.69 23.43 -18.78
CA LYS A 190 9.92 23.75 -20.21
C LYS A 190 9.11 22.87 -21.10
#